data_2dbddbd2a8719653b91f1b88fb6f36c1
#
_entry.id   2dbddbd2a8719653b91f1b88fb6f36c1
#
_cell.length_a   1.000
_cell.length_b   1.000
_cell.length_c   1.000
_cell.angle_alpha   90.00
_cell.angle_beta   90.00
_cell.angle_gamma   90.00
#
_symmetry.space_group_name_H-M   'P 1'
#
loop_
_entity.id
_entity.type
_entity.pdbx_description
1 polymer ?
#
loop_
_entity_poly.entity_id
_entity_poly.type
_entity_poly.pdbx_seq_one_letter_code
_entity_poly.pdbx_strand_id
1 'polypeptide(L)' 'MKVGDLVKVQGKHGQKFVGMIIRSAGYHSFTDGGWIVRRVSDGRSTLCDKIDLELISESR' A
#
# COMPACT_ATOMS: atom_id res chain seq x y z
N MET A 1 -3.20 4.63 8.79
CA MET A 1 -3.44 3.42 7.97
C MET A 1 -3.23 2.19 8.81
N LYS A 2 -3.94 1.15 8.48
CA LYS A 2 -3.86 -0.12 9.22
C LYS A 2 -4.17 -1.29 8.29
N VAL A 3 -3.88 -2.49 8.74
CA VAL A 3 -4.18 -3.72 7.98
C VAL A 3 -5.67 -3.79 7.67
N GLY A 4 -5.99 -4.09 6.42
CA GLY A 4 -7.36 -4.17 5.93
C GLY A 4 -7.85 -2.90 5.24
N ASP A 5 -7.13 -1.80 5.37
CA ASP A 5 -7.52 -0.56 4.70
C ASP A 5 -7.36 -0.70 3.18
N LEU A 6 -8.32 -0.12 2.45
CA LEU A 6 -8.21 0.01 1.00
C LEU A 6 -7.50 1.30 0.66
N VAL A 7 -6.51 1.22 -0.21
CA VAL A 7 -5.70 2.36 -0.58
C VAL A 7 -5.51 2.41 -2.09
N LYS A 8 -5.31 3.61 -2.59
CA LYS A 8 -4.90 3.85 -3.95
C LYS A 8 -3.40 4.08 -3.95
N VAL A 9 -2.69 3.31 -4.75
CA VAL A 9 -1.25 3.44 -4.88
C VAL A 9 -0.92 4.25 -6.13
N GLN A 10 -0.08 5.25 -5.96
CA GLN A 10 0.42 6.05 -7.07
C GLN A 10 1.91 5.79 -7.21
N GLY A 11 2.27 5.02 -8.23
CA GLY A 11 3.66 4.69 -8.48
C GLY A 11 4.41 5.85 -9.13
N LYS A 12 5.73 5.80 -9.04
CA LYS A 12 6.61 6.85 -9.54
C LYS A 12 6.58 7.01 -11.07
N HIS A 13 6.13 5.99 -11.77
CA HIS A 13 6.06 5.99 -13.24
C HIS A 13 4.64 6.16 -13.76
N GLY A 14 3.78 6.80 -12.97
CA GLY A 14 2.40 7.02 -13.36
C GLY A 14 1.50 5.81 -13.19
N GLN A 15 2.02 4.73 -12.64
CA GLN A 15 1.22 3.55 -12.35
C GLN A 15 0.27 3.83 -11.19
N LYS A 16 -1.00 3.48 -11.38
CA LYS A 16 -2.01 3.63 -10.34
C LYS A 16 -2.78 2.33 -10.21
N PHE A 17 -2.98 1.89 -8.97
CA PHE A 17 -3.80 0.73 -8.72
C PHE A 17 -4.42 0.81 -7.32
N VAL A 18 -5.46 0.03 -7.12
CA VAL A 18 -6.12 -0.09 -5.82
C VAL A 18 -5.66 -1.39 -5.18
N GLY A 19 -5.35 -1.31 -3.91
CA GLY A 19 -4.94 -2.47 -3.15
C GLY A 19 -5.41 -2.41 -1.72
N MET A 20 -5.18 -3.50 -1.00
CA MET A 20 -5.50 -3.59 0.41
C MET A 20 -4.21 -3.79 1.20
N ILE A 21 -4.07 -3.07 2.28
CA ILE A 21 -2.93 -3.22 3.18
C ILE A 21 -3.05 -4.56 3.87
N ILE A 22 -2.04 -5.41 3.72
CA ILE A 22 -2.04 -6.74 4.33
C ILE A 22 -1.10 -6.84 5.52
N ARG A 23 -0.09 -5.98 5.58
CA ARG A 23 0.78 -5.91 6.76
C ARG A 23 1.65 -4.65 6.69
N SER A 24 2.22 -4.28 7.83
CA SER A 24 3.25 -3.26 7.89
C SER A 24 4.55 -3.84 7.35
N ALA A 25 5.28 -3.07 6.54
CA ALA A 25 6.59 -3.47 6.06
C ALA A 25 7.66 -3.36 7.14
N GLY A 26 7.33 -2.73 8.26
CA GLY A 26 8.29 -2.51 9.31
C GLY A 26 9.34 -1.49 8.91
N TYR A 27 10.50 -1.60 9.52
CA TYR A 27 11.60 -0.70 9.25
C TYR A 27 12.46 -1.23 8.11
N HIS A 28 12.55 -0.45 7.04
CA HIS A 28 13.39 -0.76 5.89
C HIS A 28 14.35 0.38 5.63
N SER A 29 15.50 0.05 5.05
CA SER A 29 16.51 1.04 4.73
C SER A 29 16.04 2.05 3.68
N PHE A 30 15.05 1.71 2.88
CA PHE A 30 14.55 2.57 1.81
C PHE A 30 13.26 3.28 2.17
N THR A 31 12.48 2.74 3.10
CA THR A 31 11.19 3.29 3.47
C THR A 31 11.09 3.35 4.98
N ASP A 32 10.62 4.48 5.46
CA ASP A 32 10.37 4.66 6.88
C ASP A 32 8.88 4.42 7.13
N GLY A 33 8.54 3.20 7.52
CA GLY A 33 7.16 2.84 7.81
C GLY A 33 6.32 2.52 6.59
N GLY A 34 6.89 1.85 5.59
CA GLY A 34 6.14 1.41 4.42
C GLY A 34 5.13 0.31 4.73
N TRP A 35 4.33 -0.02 3.73
CA TRP A 35 3.26 -1.01 3.86
C TRP A 35 3.34 -2.02 2.73
N ILE A 36 2.98 -3.27 3.04
CA ILE A 36 2.78 -4.28 2.01
C ILE A 36 1.32 -4.20 1.58
N VAL A 37 1.12 -3.91 0.30
CA VAL A 37 -0.20 -3.73 -0.29
C VAL A 37 -0.44 -4.82 -1.31
N ARG A 38 -1.57 -5.50 -1.21
CA ARG A 38 -1.98 -6.51 -2.17
C ARG A 38 -2.87 -5.88 -3.23
N ARG A 39 -2.46 -5.95 -4.47
CA ARG A 39 -3.24 -5.43 -5.60
C ARG A 39 -4.51 -6.25 -5.77
N VAL A 40 -5.66 -5.59 -5.85
CA VAL A 40 -6.93 -6.31 -5.98
C VAL A 40 -7.13 -6.92 -7.35
N SER A 41 -6.50 -6.38 -8.40
CA SER A 41 -6.69 -6.87 -9.76
C SER A 41 -6.05 -8.22 -10.02
N ASP A 42 -4.88 -8.49 -9.46
CA ASP A 42 -4.14 -9.73 -9.72
C ASP A 42 -3.66 -10.44 -8.46
N GLY A 43 -3.87 -9.86 -7.30
CA GLY A 43 -3.48 -10.46 -6.03
C GLY A 43 -2.00 -10.38 -5.70
N ARG A 44 -1.22 -9.65 -6.48
CA ARG A 44 0.20 -9.48 -6.20
C ARG A 44 0.43 -8.50 -5.07
N SER A 45 1.41 -8.81 -4.23
CA SER A 45 1.80 -7.93 -3.13
C SER A 45 3.02 -7.11 -3.51
N THR A 46 3.05 -5.87 -3.07
CA THR A 46 4.19 -5.00 -3.32
C THR A 46 4.44 -4.11 -2.11
N LEU A 47 5.69 -3.74 -1.91
CA LEU A 47 6.07 -2.78 -0.89
C LEU A 47 5.80 -1.37 -1.41
N CYS A 48 5.04 -0.61 -0.64
CA CYS A 48 4.70 0.77 -0.97
C CYS A 48 5.09 1.69 0.16
N ASP A 49 5.67 2.83 -0.20
CA ASP A 49 5.92 3.89 0.77
C ASP A 49 4.60 4.57 1.11
N LYS A 50 4.44 4.96 2.36
CA LYS A 50 3.20 5.61 2.81
C LYS A 50 2.89 6.89 2.03
N ILE A 51 3.90 7.59 1.50
CA ILE A 51 3.67 8.80 0.72
C ILE A 51 3.01 8.53 -0.62
N ASP A 52 3.11 7.29 -1.11
CA ASP A 52 2.51 6.88 -2.38
C ASP A 52 1.11 6.33 -2.19
N LEU A 53 0.61 6.29 -0.96
CA LEU A 53 -0.68 5.69 -0.64
C LEU A 53 -1.71 6.77 -0.32
N GLU A 54 -2.90 6.60 -0.88
CA GLU A 54 -4.05 7.42 -0.56
C GLU A 54 -5.14 6.52 0.02
N LEU A 55 -5.59 6.84 1.22
CA LEU A 55 -6.63 6.05 1.89
C LEU A 55 -7.96 6.22 1.15
N ILE A 56 -8.56 5.10 0.73
CA ILE A 56 -9.86 5.09 0.10
C ILE A 56 -10.94 4.73 1.11
N SER A 57 -10.71 3.67 1.88
CA SER A 57 -11.69 3.17 2.84
C SER A 57 -10.98 2.55 4.02
N GLU A 58 -11.34 2.98 5.21
CA GLU A 58 -10.79 2.43 6.44
C GLU A 58 -11.45 1.10 6.78
N SER A 59 -10.62 0.15 7.20
CA SER A 59 -11.11 -1.08 7.81
C SER A 59 -11.63 -0.78 9.21
N ARG A 60 -12.71 -1.41 9.57
CA ARG A 60 -13.29 -1.32 10.91
C ARG A 60 -12.91 -2.51 11.76
#